data_507c55f3f4c1517a0a221ea69e845a7b
#
_entry.id   507c55f3f4c1517a0a221ea69e845a7b
#
_cell.length_a   1.000
_cell.length_b   1.000
_cell.length_c   1.000
_cell.angle_alpha   90.00
_cell.angle_beta   90.00
_cell.angle_gamma   90.00
#
_symmetry.space_group_name_H-M   'P 1'
#
loop_
_entity.id
_entity.type
_entity.pdbx_description
1 polymer ?
#
loop_
_entity_poly.entity_id
_entity_poly.type
_entity_poly.pdbx_seq_one_letter_code
_entity_poly.pdbx_strand_id
1 'polypeptide(L)'
;MLTPADGEALAAASGDPARLRALIAARREAIRLEHARHRCGGETVAALTALMDAVLRALYRRVVVAGDALDRPGSGCAVVAVGGYGRGELFPASDIDLMFLYDPAARGEGLAVSKGLLHPLWDLGYTVGHSLRRIRDCLELGHRDATIRTALMEARWLAGDRTLYEAFERAFGARLRKESRVYLAQKLAERQGGYDRYGSTVYLLEPDIKKSKGGLRDLHYVSWLGRACYGAKSLDELADRGLLTASERRDLTEAREVLGVIRTEMHFHAGKAGDVLTFDEQVRLARFLGYEDRPHLLGVERFMQQYYRLSTALHQTGERFIRRLQRPTVWRRLTTAVTAREVETVFVVTRDAVSVPDRRRAAFLADPGAVLTLFAVAQAQGRPVAESALDLAHHALSGGPSPWLAAPETQRRFFHLFASPGIGRTLEMMHRVGLLEQILPEFASAKGLMQFNQYHKYTVDVHSLRAVQAACDLAGGSGRLAGAYQIGRAHV
;
A
#
# COMPACT_ATOMS: atom_id res chain seq x y z
N MET A 1 22.35 -12.51 -9.65
CA MET A 1 22.18 -11.39 -10.63
C MET A 1 22.44 -11.89 -12.04
N LEU A 2 21.81 -11.33 -13.08
CA LEU A 2 22.12 -11.64 -14.47
C LEU A 2 23.53 -11.15 -14.80
N THR A 3 24.33 -12.01 -15.43
CA THR A 3 25.67 -11.66 -15.91
C THR A 3 25.62 -11.21 -17.39
N PRO A 4 26.62 -10.49 -17.89
CA PRO A 4 26.72 -10.19 -19.32
C PRO A 4 26.65 -11.45 -20.20
N ALA A 5 27.28 -12.55 -19.78
CA ALA A 5 27.24 -13.85 -20.46
C ALA A 5 25.81 -14.41 -20.59
N ASP A 6 24.94 -14.16 -19.60
CA ASP A 6 23.53 -14.54 -19.67
C ASP A 6 22.78 -13.78 -20.78
N GLY A 7 23.08 -12.49 -20.90
CA GLY A 7 22.52 -11.67 -21.96
C GLY A 7 22.93 -12.13 -23.37
N GLU A 8 24.17 -12.54 -23.52
CA GLU A 8 24.68 -13.11 -24.76
C GLU A 8 24.06 -14.48 -25.09
N ALA A 9 23.93 -15.35 -24.06
CA ALA A 9 23.27 -16.64 -24.22
C ALA A 9 21.80 -16.51 -24.60
N LEU A 10 21.06 -15.58 -24.01
CA LEU A 10 19.67 -15.28 -24.36
C LEU A 10 19.55 -14.71 -25.78
N ALA A 11 20.49 -13.84 -26.20
CA ALA A 11 20.54 -13.31 -27.54
C ALA A 11 20.77 -14.42 -28.57
N ALA A 12 21.75 -15.30 -28.35
CA ALA A 12 22.05 -16.44 -29.21
C ALA A 12 20.88 -17.44 -29.30
N ALA A 13 20.09 -17.59 -28.22
CA ALA A 13 18.94 -18.48 -28.18
C ALA A 13 17.63 -17.85 -28.71
N SER A 14 17.61 -16.54 -29.00
CA SER A 14 16.40 -15.81 -29.39
C SER A 14 15.70 -16.33 -30.65
N GLY A 15 16.45 -17.08 -31.51
CA GLY A 15 15.96 -17.74 -32.72
C GLY A 15 15.40 -19.14 -32.51
N ASP A 16 15.64 -19.75 -31.35
CA ASP A 16 15.21 -21.11 -30.98
C ASP A 16 14.32 -21.07 -29.74
N PRO A 17 12.98 -21.20 -29.88
CA PRO A 17 12.05 -21.13 -28.77
C PRO A 17 12.29 -22.18 -27.69
N ALA A 18 12.76 -23.38 -28.05
CA ALA A 18 13.01 -24.46 -27.10
C ALA A 18 14.24 -24.14 -26.22
N ARG A 19 15.33 -23.70 -26.86
CA ARG A 19 16.55 -23.29 -26.16
C ARG A 19 16.31 -22.04 -25.29
N LEU A 20 15.57 -21.06 -25.79
CA LEU A 20 15.22 -19.86 -25.04
C LEU A 20 14.38 -20.20 -23.81
N ARG A 21 13.38 -21.10 -23.95
CA ARG A 21 12.55 -21.59 -22.82
C ARG A 21 13.41 -22.29 -21.76
N ALA A 22 14.33 -23.15 -22.18
CA ALA A 22 15.22 -23.85 -21.25
C ALA A 22 16.13 -22.90 -20.46
N LEU A 23 16.72 -21.89 -21.10
CA LEU A 23 17.54 -20.86 -20.46
C LEU A 23 16.73 -20.02 -19.46
N ILE A 24 15.54 -19.58 -19.86
CA ILE A 24 14.65 -18.82 -18.95
C ILE A 24 14.27 -19.67 -17.74
N ALA A 25 13.90 -20.93 -17.93
CA ALA A 25 13.54 -21.84 -16.85
C ALA A 25 14.71 -22.05 -15.88
N ALA A 26 15.92 -22.29 -16.38
CA ALA A 26 17.12 -22.45 -15.57
C ALA A 26 17.41 -21.19 -14.73
N ARG A 27 17.26 -19.99 -15.32
CA ARG A 27 17.49 -18.73 -14.61
C ARG A 27 16.40 -18.43 -13.59
N ARG A 28 15.15 -18.72 -13.90
CA ARG A 28 14.04 -18.59 -12.93
C ARG A 28 14.24 -19.51 -11.74
N GLU A 29 14.72 -20.75 -11.98
CA GLU A 29 15.00 -21.69 -10.90
C GLU A 29 16.18 -21.21 -10.03
N ALA A 30 17.25 -20.68 -10.64
CA ALA A 30 18.34 -20.08 -9.87
C ALA A 30 17.85 -18.92 -9.00
N ILE A 31 17.00 -18.03 -9.54
CA ILE A 31 16.40 -16.92 -8.78
C ILE A 31 15.52 -17.46 -7.63
N ARG A 32 14.74 -18.52 -7.86
CA ARG A 32 13.93 -19.17 -6.82
C ARG A 32 14.78 -19.72 -5.70
N LEU A 33 15.89 -20.39 -6.01
CA LEU A 33 16.83 -20.93 -5.02
C LEU A 33 17.50 -19.82 -4.20
N GLU A 34 17.90 -18.72 -4.83
CA GLU A 34 18.43 -17.55 -4.13
C GLU A 34 17.38 -16.89 -3.22
N HIS A 35 16.13 -16.80 -3.70
CA HIS A 35 15.01 -16.32 -2.87
C HIS A 35 14.83 -17.18 -1.62
N ALA A 36 14.86 -18.50 -1.76
CA ALA A 36 14.71 -19.43 -0.63
C ALA A 36 15.84 -19.29 0.40
N ARG A 37 17.06 -18.96 -0.06
CA ARG A 37 18.24 -18.77 0.82
C ARG A 37 18.22 -17.43 1.55
N HIS A 38 17.99 -16.34 0.81
CA HIS A 38 18.20 -14.97 1.31
C HIS A 38 16.91 -14.28 1.73
N ARG A 39 15.76 -14.74 1.23
CA ARG A 39 14.43 -14.19 1.55
C ARG A 39 14.33 -12.68 1.33
N CYS A 40 14.95 -12.18 0.24
CA CYS A 40 14.95 -10.77 -0.15
C CYS A 40 13.91 -10.53 -1.24
N GLY A 41 12.79 -9.86 -0.90
CA GLY A 41 11.69 -9.62 -1.84
C GLY A 41 12.07 -8.70 -2.97
N GLY A 42 12.69 -7.56 -2.66
CA GLY A 42 13.11 -6.56 -3.63
C GLY A 42 14.15 -7.09 -4.62
N GLU A 43 15.18 -7.79 -4.14
CA GLU A 43 16.23 -8.38 -4.99
C GLU A 43 15.67 -9.44 -5.94
N THR A 44 14.79 -10.31 -5.44
CA THR A 44 14.16 -11.36 -6.25
C THR A 44 13.31 -10.77 -7.37
N VAL A 45 12.48 -9.78 -7.05
CA VAL A 45 11.62 -9.10 -8.03
C VAL A 45 12.46 -8.33 -9.05
N ALA A 46 13.54 -7.68 -8.62
CA ALA A 46 14.48 -7.01 -9.52
C ALA A 46 15.20 -8.01 -10.45
N ALA A 47 15.59 -9.19 -9.94
CA ALA A 47 16.21 -10.23 -10.74
C ALA A 47 15.26 -10.81 -11.80
N LEU A 48 14.00 -11.06 -11.45
CA LEU A 48 12.96 -11.49 -12.39
C LEU A 48 12.68 -10.41 -13.45
N THR A 49 12.63 -9.15 -13.05
CA THR A 49 12.47 -8.02 -13.97
C THR A 49 13.66 -7.93 -14.94
N ALA A 50 14.87 -8.02 -14.43
CA ALA A 50 16.09 -7.97 -15.25
C ALA A 50 16.17 -9.14 -16.25
N LEU A 51 15.75 -10.35 -15.83
CA LEU A 51 15.66 -11.51 -16.72
C LEU A 51 14.70 -11.23 -17.89
N MET A 52 13.51 -10.71 -17.60
CA MET A 52 12.53 -10.40 -18.64
C MET A 52 13.00 -9.25 -19.54
N ASP A 53 13.66 -8.22 -18.99
CA ASP A 53 14.28 -7.15 -19.76
C ASP A 53 15.31 -7.71 -20.75
N ALA A 54 16.14 -8.67 -20.32
CA ALA A 54 17.15 -9.30 -21.18
C ALA A 54 16.50 -10.14 -22.29
N VAL A 55 15.44 -10.90 -21.98
CA VAL A 55 14.67 -11.67 -22.98
C VAL A 55 14.07 -10.73 -24.02
N LEU A 56 13.38 -9.67 -23.58
CA LEU A 56 12.74 -8.72 -24.50
C LEU A 56 13.76 -7.97 -25.38
N ARG A 57 14.90 -7.57 -24.81
CA ARG A 57 15.97 -6.96 -25.58
C ARG A 57 16.60 -7.94 -26.59
N ALA A 58 16.73 -9.22 -26.24
CA ALA A 58 17.20 -10.25 -27.15
C ALA A 58 16.25 -10.45 -28.36
N LEU A 59 14.95 -10.58 -28.06
CA LEU A 59 13.90 -10.68 -29.07
C LEU A 59 13.84 -9.40 -29.96
N TYR A 60 13.93 -8.22 -29.34
CA TYR A 60 13.94 -6.95 -30.07
C TYR A 60 15.11 -6.87 -31.05
N ARG A 61 16.35 -7.17 -30.61
CA ARG A 61 17.52 -7.18 -31.47
C ARG A 61 17.34 -8.12 -32.67
N ARG A 62 16.74 -9.29 -32.49
CA ARG A 62 16.43 -10.21 -33.57
C ARG A 62 15.49 -9.59 -34.61
N VAL A 63 14.45 -8.89 -34.17
CA VAL A 63 13.51 -8.21 -35.08
C VAL A 63 14.21 -7.10 -35.84
N VAL A 64 15.10 -6.36 -35.19
CA VAL A 64 15.85 -5.24 -35.77
C VAL A 64 16.90 -5.70 -36.81
N VAL A 65 17.63 -6.78 -36.51
CA VAL A 65 18.63 -7.36 -37.43
C VAL A 65 17.94 -7.90 -38.69
N ALA A 66 16.70 -8.37 -38.59
CA ALA A 66 15.91 -8.81 -39.73
C ALA A 66 15.32 -7.64 -40.56
N GLY A 67 15.32 -6.40 -40.02
CA GLY A 67 14.83 -5.19 -40.67
C GLY A 67 15.79 -4.02 -40.49
N ASP A 68 16.43 -3.56 -41.52
CA ASP A 68 17.65 -2.71 -41.59
C ASP A 68 17.69 -1.36 -40.80
N ALA A 69 16.70 -0.98 -39.95
CA ALA A 69 16.62 0.41 -39.49
C ALA A 69 16.18 0.69 -38.04
N LEU A 70 15.82 -0.30 -37.22
CA LEU A 70 14.99 -0.05 -36.04
C LEU A 70 15.70 0.38 -34.73
N ASP A 71 17.03 0.31 -34.63
CA ASP A 71 17.78 0.62 -33.39
C ASP A 71 18.49 1.99 -33.43
N ARG A 72 18.09 2.84 -34.36
CA ARG A 72 18.68 4.19 -34.51
C ARG A 72 17.82 5.23 -33.79
N PRO A 73 18.42 6.26 -33.20
CA PRO A 73 17.68 7.44 -32.81
C PRO A 73 16.84 7.97 -33.96
N GLY A 74 15.52 8.12 -33.78
CA GLY A 74 14.61 8.53 -34.85
C GLY A 74 13.99 7.39 -35.65
N SER A 75 14.17 6.11 -35.25
CA SER A 75 13.48 4.96 -35.88
C SER A 75 11.96 5.00 -35.74
N GLY A 76 11.44 5.89 -34.91
CA GLY A 76 10.01 6.12 -34.73
C GLY A 76 9.25 5.00 -34.02
N CYS A 77 9.91 4.04 -33.36
CA CYS A 77 9.27 2.99 -32.57
C CYS A 77 10.04 2.71 -31.26
N ALA A 78 9.35 2.68 -30.12
CA ALA A 78 9.92 2.33 -28.83
C ALA A 78 9.09 1.24 -28.14
N VAL A 79 9.75 0.30 -27.48
CA VAL A 79 9.17 -0.71 -26.61
C VAL A 79 9.24 -0.22 -25.17
N VAL A 80 8.09 -0.18 -24.52
CA VAL A 80 7.92 0.42 -23.20
C VAL A 80 7.21 -0.57 -22.27
N ALA A 81 7.81 -0.86 -21.10
CA ALA A 81 7.15 -1.58 -20.04
C ALA A 81 6.18 -0.65 -19.31
N VAL A 82 4.99 -1.13 -18.95
CA VAL A 82 3.99 -0.37 -18.20
C VAL A 82 3.46 -1.20 -17.03
N GLY A 83 2.66 -0.62 -16.17
CA GLY A 83 2.10 -1.33 -15.02
C GLY A 83 3.16 -1.85 -14.03
N GLY A 84 2.93 -3.03 -13.46
CA GLY A 84 3.88 -3.68 -12.54
C GLY A 84 5.25 -3.90 -13.15
N TYR A 85 5.30 -4.31 -14.39
CA TYR A 85 6.53 -4.49 -15.13
C TYR A 85 7.27 -3.16 -15.37
N GLY A 86 6.51 -2.10 -15.66
CA GLY A 86 7.07 -0.74 -15.79
C GLY A 86 7.72 -0.24 -14.50
N ARG A 87 7.12 -0.53 -13.33
CA ARG A 87 7.70 -0.22 -12.00
C ARG A 87 8.97 -1.02 -11.67
N GLY A 88 9.31 -2.05 -12.44
CA GLY A 88 10.35 -3.00 -12.10
C GLY A 88 9.91 -4.03 -11.05
N GLU A 89 8.61 -4.25 -10.91
CA GLU A 89 7.99 -5.14 -9.93
C GLU A 89 7.35 -6.37 -10.61
N LEU A 90 8.17 -7.16 -11.32
CA LEU A 90 7.73 -8.39 -11.94
C LEU A 90 7.81 -9.56 -10.95
N PHE A 91 6.70 -9.93 -10.33
CA PHE A 91 6.59 -11.12 -9.48
C PHE A 91 6.56 -12.40 -10.32
N PRO A 92 6.80 -13.60 -9.71
CA PRO A 92 6.97 -14.84 -10.49
C PRO A 92 5.82 -15.19 -11.44
N ALA A 93 4.58 -14.83 -11.09
CA ALA A 93 3.39 -15.10 -11.89
C ALA A 93 2.67 -13.80 -12.32
N SER A 94 3.41 -12.69 -12.45
CA SER A 94 2.86 -11.43 -12.96
C SER A 94 2.73 -11.47 -14.49
N ASP A 95 1.68 -10.82 -15.00
CA ASP A 95 1.55 -10.51 -16.41
C ASP A 95 2.64 -9.54 -16.87
N ILE A 96 2.98 -9.60 -18.15
CA ILE A 96 3.92 -8.70 -18.80
C ILE A 96 3.10 -7.65 -19.54
N ASP A 97 3.18 -6.39 -19.10
CA ASP A 97 2.47 -5.29 -19.76
C ASP A 97 3.42 -4.47 -20.63
N LEU A 98 3.14 -4.40 -21.94
CA LEU A 98 3.94 -3.71 -22.94
C LEU A 98 3.14 -2.63 -23.66
N MET A 99 3.77 -1.51 -23.92
CA MET A 99 3.29 -0.49 -24.83
C MET A 99 4.32 -0.32 -25.97
N PHE A 100 3.85 -0.47 -27.20
CA PHE A 100 4.62 -0.13 -28.39
C PHE A 100 4.26 1.31 -28.77
N LEU A 101 5.19 2.22 -28.50
CA LEU A 101 5.04 3.62 -28.83
C LEU A 101 5.56 3.85 -30.23
N TYR A 102 4.81 4.50 -31.12
CA TYR A 102 5.21 4.73 -32.49
C TYR A 102 4.95 6.16 -32.97
N ASP A 103 5.81 6.64 -33.85
CA ASP A 103 5.58 7.84 -34.67
C ASP A 103 4.58 7.50 -35.79
N PRO A 104 3.65 8.38 -36.19
CA PRO A 104 2.69 8.11 -37.24
C PRO A 104 3.33 7.62 -38.55
N ALA A 105 4.53 8.10 -38.91
CA ALA A 105 5.24 7.69 -40.09
C ALA A 105 5.82 6.25 -39.98
N ALA A 106 6.06 5.76 -38.77
CA ALA A 106 6.67 4.46 -38.47
C ALA A 106 5.66 3.40 -38.00
N ARG A 107 4.38 3.52 -38.39
CA ARG A 107 3.33 2.57 -37.96
C ARG A 107 3.62 1.14 -38.42
N GLY A 108 4.16 0.95 -39.57
CA GLY A 108 4.50 -0.37 -40.10
C GLY A 108 5.57 -1.06 -39.25
N GLU A 109 6.62 -0.33 -38.91
CA GLU A 109 7.70 -0.78 -38.04
C GLU A 109 7.15 -1.11 -36.61
N GLY A 110 6.31 -0.27 -36.08
CA GLY A 110 5.64 -0.51 -34.76
C GLY A 110 4.83 -1.82 -34.75
N LEU A 111 4.11 -2.12 -35.84
CA LEU A 111 3.39 -3.37 -36.01
C LEU A 111 4.34 -4.58 -36.14
N ALA A 112 5.42 -4.44 -36.91
CA ALA A 112 6.43 -5.50 -37.08
C ALA A 112 7.12 -5.83 -35.76
N VAL A 113 7.55 -4.81 -35.01
CA VAL A 113 8.15 -4.96 -33.67
C VAL A 113 7.16 -5.63 -32.72
N SER A 114 5.90 -5.15 -32.65
CA SER A 114 4.91 -5.72 -31.75
C SER A 114 4.67 -7.20 -32.03
N LYS A 115 4.46 -7.61 -33.28
CA LYS A 115 4.29 -9.03 -33.66
C LYS A 115 5.54 -9.85 -33.34
N GLY A 116 6.72 -9.32 -33.67
CA GLY A 116 8.00 -10.01 -33.46
C GLY A 116 8.35 -10.26 -31.99
N LEU A 117 7.78 -9.48 -31.05
CA LEU A 117 7.95 -9.70 -29.62
C LEU A 117 6.79 -10.53 -29.03
N LEU A 118 5.56 -10.25 -29.43
CA LEU A 118 4.38 -10.88 -28.81
C LEU A 118 4.29 -12.37 -29.11
N HIS A 119 4.50 -12.80 -30.36
CA HIS A 119 4.39 -14.20 -30.72
C HIS A 119 5.37 -15.08 -29.92
N PRO A 120 6.70 -14.78 -29.88
CA PRO A 120 7.62 -15.55 -29.05
C PRO A 120 7.26 -15.57 -27.55
N LEU A 121 6.71 -14.47 -27.00
CA LEU A 121 6.30 -14.44 -25.59
C LEU A 121 5.10 -15.35 -25.34
N TRP A 122 4.12 -15.39 -26.24
CA TRP A 122 2.99 -16.32 -26.14
C TRP A 122 3.42 -17.77 -26.31
N ASP A 123 4.36 -18.06 -27.25
CA ASP A 123 4.94 -19.38 -27.42
C ASP A 123 5.71 -19.84 -26.17
N LEU A 124 6.30 -18.91 -25.43
CA LEU A 124 6.95 -19.16 -24.13
C LEU A 124 5.96 -19.34 -22.97
N GLY A 125 4.65 -19.11 -23.20
CA GLY A 125 3.59 -19.27 -22.21
C GLY A 125 3.33 -18.07 -21.33
N TYR A 126 3.83 -16.87 -21.71
CA TYR A 126 3.57 -15.65 -20.95
C TYR A 126 2.20 -15.04 -21.29
N THR A 127 1.51 -14.57 -20.24
CA THR A 127 0.36 -13.65 -20.41
C THR A 127 0.89 -12.25 -20.66
N VAL A 128 0.55 -11.66 -21.82
CA VAL A 128 1.06 -10.35 -22.23
C VAL A 128 -0.08 -9.38 -22.47
N GLY A 129 -0.20 -8.38 -21.61
CA GLY A 129 -0.99 -7.18 -21.91
C GLY A 129 -0.22 -6.29 -22.88
N HIS A 130 -0.86 -5.83 -23.95
CA HIS A 130 -0.15 -5.01 -24.93
C HIS A 130 -1.00 -3.91 -25.55
N SER A 131 -0.35 -2.88 -26.01
CA SER A 131 -0.98 -1.78 -26.77
C SER A 131 0.00 -1.16 -27.75
N LEU A 132 -0.51 -0.70 -28.91
CA LEU A 132 0.23 0.06 -29.91
C LEU A 132 -0.35 1.48 -29.94
N ARG A 133 0.44 2.51 -29.61
CA ARG A 133 -0.06 3.87 -29.35
C ARG A 133 0.90 4.94 -29.87
N ARG A 134 0.31 6.05 -30.33
CA ARG A 134 1.03 7.31 -30.51
C ARG A 134 1.06 8.10 -29.20
N ILE A 135 1.94 9.09 -29.09
CA ILE A 135 1.96 10.00 -27.93
C ILE A 135 0.58 10.63 -27.71
N ARG A 136 -0.07 11.10 -28.78
CA ARG A 136 -1.41 11.68 -28.70
C ARG A 136 -2.43 10.72 -28.10
N ASP A 137 -2.42 9.45 -28.53
CA ASP A 137 -3.34 8.42 -28.01
C ASP A 137 -3.13 8.18 -26.52
N CYS A 138 -1.87 8.17 -26.08
CA CYS A 138 -1.52 8.05 -24.67
C CYS A 138 -2.09 9.21 -23.83
N LEU A 139 -1.99 10.45 -24.33
CA LEU A 139 -2.51 11.63 -23.65
C LEU A 139 -4.04 11.63 -23.58
N GLU A 140 -4.72 11.27 -24.68
CA GLU A 140 -6.19 11.25 -24.76
C GLU A 140 -6.77 10.13 -23.89
N LEU A 141 -6.26 8.91 -24.00
CA LEU A 141 -6.73 7.77 -23.20
C LEU A 141 -6.42 7.95 -21.72
N GLY A 142 -5.21 8.41 -21.39
CA GLY A 142 -4.84 8.71 -20.01
C GLY A 142 -5.66 9.83 -19.38
N HIS A 143 -6.20 10.75 -20.17
CA HIS A 143 -7.15 11.77 -19.70
C HIS A 143 -8.51 11.16 -19.31
N ARG A 144 -9.02 10.23 -20.11
CA ARG A 144 -10.34 9.61 -19.94
C ARG A 144 -10.38 8.51 -18.89
N ASP A 145 -9.28 7.76 -18.76
CA ASP A 145 -9.20 6.58 -17.90
C ASP A 145 -8.06 6.69 -16.89
N ALA A 146 -8.39 6.67 -15.60
CA ALA A 146 -7.44 6.75 -14.51
C ALA A 146 -6.55 5.49 -14.41
N THR A 147 -7.03 4.32 -14.85
CA THR A 147 -6.25 3.08 -14.87
C THR A 147 -5.17 3.14 -15.95
N ILE A 148 -5.55 3.57 -17.16
CA ILE A 148 -4.60 3.80 -18.25
C ILE A 148 -3.59 4.88 -17.85
N ARG A 149 -4.05 5.98 -17.24
CA ARG A 149 -3.16 7.04 -16.74
C ARG A 149 -2.14 6.51 -15.76
N THR A 150 -2.57 5.63 -14.84
CA THR A 150 -1.69 4.98 -13.86
C THR A 150 -0.65 4.11 -14.57
N ALA A 151 -1.07 3.25 -15.51
CA ALA A 151 -0.14 2.40 -16.26
C ALA A 151 0.89 3.22 -17.06
N LEU A 152 0.46 4.32 -17.70
CA LEU A 152 1.34 5.24 -18.41
C LEU A 152 2.30 6.01 -17.49
N MET A 153 1.87 6.30 -16.27
CA MET A 153 2.74 6.90 -15.25
C MET A 153 3.88 5.96 -14.86
N GLU A 154 3.66 4.66 -14.91
CA GLU A 154 4.63 3.62 -14.60
C GLU A 154 5.50 3.22 -15.80
N ALA A 155 5.38 3.92 -16.93
CA ALA A 155 6.11 3.63 -18.15
C ALA A 155 7.62 3.67 -17.93
N ARG A 156 8.32 2.65 -18.49
CA ARG A 156 9.78 2.51 -18.48
C ARG A 156 10.27 2.04 -19.84
N TRP A 157 11.23 2.76 -20.41
CA TRP A 157 11.84 2.40 -21.69
C TRP A 157 12.59 1.07 -21.61
N LEU A 158 12.41 0.21 -22.61
CA LEU A 158 13.09 -1.08 -22.74
C LEU A 158 14.06 -1.13 -23.93
N ALA A 159 13.59 -0.72 -25.11
CA ALA A 159 14.34 -0.78 -26.36
C ALA A 159 13.76 0.18 -27.40
N GLY A 160 14.49 0.40 -28.50
CA GLY A 160 14.08 1.22 -29.63
C GLY A 160 14.29 2.70 -29.43
N ASP A 161 13.49 3.53 -30.10
CA ASP A 161 13.66 4.97 -30.16
C ASP A 161 13.50 5.65 -28.79
N ARG A 162 14.61 5.96 -28.18
CA ARG A 162 14.64 6.61 -26.87
C ARG A 162 14.18 8.07 -26.95
N THR A 163 14.41 8.75 -28.05
CA THR A 163 13.99 10.16 -28.21
C THR A 163 12.48 10.28 -28.27
N LEU A 164 11.81 9.33 -28.93
CA LEU A 164 10.36 9.21 -28.95
C LEU A 164 9.79 8.95 -27.55
N TYR A 165 10.42 8.03 -26.78
CA TYR A 165 10.01 7.78 -25.41
C TYR A 165 10.19 9.02 -24.51
N GLU A 166 11.30 9.73 -24.62
CA GLU A 166 11.54 10.96 -23.84
C GLU A 166 10.55 12.09 -24.22
N ALA A 167 10.17 12.17 -25.50
CA ALA A 167 9.11 13.09 -25.93
C ALA A 167 7.75 12.73 -25.28
N PHE A 168 7.42 11.44 -25.25
CA PHE A 168 6.25 10.95 -24.51
C PHE A 168 6.33 11.30 -23.03
N GLU A 169 7.45 11.01 -22.33
CA GLU A 169 7.61 11.26 -20.89
C GLU A 169 7.44 12.75 -20.57
N ARG A 170 8.00 13.65 -21.40
CA ARG A 170 7.81 15.11 -21.24
C ARG A 170 6.36 15.53 -21.42
N ALA A 171 5.71 15.11 -22.49
CA ALA A 171 4.33 15.48 -22.80
C ALA A 171 3.34 14.93 -21.75
N PHE A 172 3.49 13.67 -21.39
CA PHE A 172 2.66 13.01 -20.39
C PHE A 172 2.88 13.62 -19.00
N GLY A 173 4.13 13.88 -18.59
CA GLY A 173 4.45 14.51 -17.32
C GLY A 173 3.86 15.93 -17.17
N ALA A 174 3.87 16.71 -18.25
CA ALA A 174 3.23 18.04 -18.28
C ALA A 174 1.71 17.92 -18.08
N ARG A 175 1.07 16.98 -18.78
CA ARG A 175 -0.36 16.71 -18.65
C ARG A 175 -0.73 16.23 -17.24
N LEU A 176 0.04 15.29 -16.69
CA LEU A 176 -0.17 14.73 -15.37
C LEU A 176 -0.15 15.80 -14.27
N ARG A 177 0.82 16.72 -14.31
CA ARG A 177 0.89 17.84 -13.35
C ARG A 177 -0.36 18.72 -13.42
N LYS A 178 -0.83 19.04 -14.64
CA LYS A 178 -2.04 19.86 -14.86
C LYS A 178 -3.30 19.19 -14.29
N GLU A 179 -3.38 17.87 -14.37
CA GLU A 179 -4.56 17.08 -13.99
C GLU A 179 -4.41 16.39 -12.61
N SER A 180 -3.37 16.72 -11.85
CA SER A 180 -3.03 16.03 -10.59
C SER A 180 -4.18 16.02 -9.56
N ARG A 181 -4.96 17.11 -9.45
CA ARG A 181 -6.11 17.19 -8.53
C ARG A 181 -7.26 16.25 -8.93
N VAL A 182 -7.55 16.15 -10.23
CA VAL A 182 -8.57 15.23 -10.74
C VAL A 182 -8.13 13.80 -10.52
N TYR A 183 -6.87 13.50 -10.81
CA TYR A 183 -6.29 12.18 -10.58
C TYR A 183 -6.31 11.79 -9.09
N LEU A 184 -5.96 12.72 -8.19
CA LEU A 184 -6.06 12.50 -6.74
C LEU A 184 -7.48 12.10 -6.34
N ALA A 185 -8.50 12.85 -6.75
CA ALA A 185 -9.89 12.57 -6.41
C ALA A 185 -10.33 11.18 -6.94
N GLN A 186 -9.99 10.86 -8.19
CA GLN A 186 -10.29 9.55 -8.80
C GLN A 186 -9.62 8.40 -8.04
N LYS A 187 -8.35 8.56 -7.67
CA LYS A 187 -7.60 7.51 -6.95
C LYS A 187 -8.09 7.31 -5.52
N LEU A 188 -8.55 8.34 -4.85
CA LEU A 188 -9.15 8.21 -3.53
C LEU A 188 -10.49 7.46 -3.58
N ALA A 189 -11.31 7.74 -4.59
CA ALA A 189 -12.57 7.01 -4.80
C ALA A 189 -12.30 5.52 -5.14
N GLU A 190 -11.33 5.24 -6.03
CA GLU A 190 -10.90 3.88 -6.36
C GLU A 190 -10.40 3.12 -5.13
N ARG A 191 -9.59 3.78 -4.29
CA ARG A 191 -9.05 3.20 -3.05
C ARG A 191 -10.17 2.82 -2.09
N GLN A 192 -11.15 3.71 -1.89
CA GLN A 192 -12.29 3.42 -1.02
C GLN A 192 -13.11 2.24 -1.55
N GLY A 193 -13.45 2.21 -2.84
CA GLY A 193 -14.15 1.08 -3.46
C GLY A 193 -13.34 -0.23 -3.43
N GLY A 194 -12.00 -0.14 -3.40
CA GLY A 194 -11.12 -1.28 -3.16
C GLY A 194 -11.29 -1.84 -1.75
N TYR A 195 -11.29 -0.99 -0.74
CA TYR A 195 -11.50 -1.42 0.65
C TYR A 195 -12.87 -2.03 0.89
N ASP A 196 -13.92 -1.49 0.27
CA ASP A 196 -15.27 -2.04 0.36
C ASP A 196 -15.35 -3.47 -0.21
N ARG A 197 -14.53 -3.77 -1.24
CA ARG A 197 -14.50 -5.07 -1.92
C ARG A 197 -13.55 -6.08 -1.29
N TYR A 198 -12.36 -5.67 -0.86
CA TYR A 198 -11.28 -6.55 -0.40
C TYR A 198 -11.06 -6.50 1.11
N GLY A 199 -11.88 -5.76 1.84
CA GLY A 199 -11.87 -5.65 3.30
C GLY A 199 -11.49 -4.27 3.82
N SER A 200 -12.34 -3.75 4.70
CA SER A 200 -12.24 -2.42 5.29
C SER A 200 -11.32 -2.33 6.52
N THR A 201 -10.76 -3.45 6.96
CA THR A 201 -9.83 -3.54 8.10
C THR A 201 -8.49 -4.13 7.67
N VAL A 202 -7.43 -3.78 8.37
CA VAL A 202 -6.10 -4.41 8.21
C VAL A 202 -6.02 -5.79 8.88
N TYR A 203 -6.96 -6.11 9.77
CA TYR A 203 -6.99 -7.32 10.60
C TYR A 203 -7.89 -8.42 10.03
N LEU A 204 -7.87 -8.61 8.72
CA LEU A 204 -8.52 -9.75 8.07
C LEU A 204 -7.74 -11.03 8.34
N LEU A 205 -8.42 -12.14 8.58
CA LEU A 205 -7.75 -13.42 8.81
C LEU A 205 -7.09 -13.97 7.55
N GLU A 206 -7.71 -13.82 6.39
CA GLU A 206 -7.17 -14.22 5.10
C GLU A 206 -7.10 -12.99 4.16
N PRO A 207 -6.12 -12.08 4.36
CA PRO A 207 -6.02 -10.86 3.58
C PRO A 207 -5.48 -11.12 2.17
N ASP A 208 -5.96 -10.35 1.20
CA ASP A 208 -5.27 -10.18 -0.08
C ASP A 208 -4.08 -9.23 0.15
N ILE A 209 -2.85 -9.77 0.15
CA ILE A 209 -1.61 -9.02 0.48
C ILE A 209 -1.31 -7.87 -0.49
N LYS A 210 -1.97 -7.84 -1.64
CA LYS A 210 -1.86 -6.77 -2.62
C LYS A 210 -2.97 -5.73 -2.47
N LYS A 211 -4.22 -6.16 -2.30
CA LYS A 211 -5.41 -5.31 -2.48
C LYS A 211 -6.13 -4.96 -1.17
N SER A 212 -6.03 -5.78 -0.13
CA SER A 212 -6.61 -5.48 1.17
C SER A 212 -5.98 -4.24 1.78
N LYS A 213 -6.68 -3.65 2.74
CA LYS A 213 -6.21 -2.49 3.50
C LYS A 213 -4.85 -2.80 4.14
N GLY A 214 -3.86 -1.94 3.93
CA GLY A 214 -2.48 -2.18 4.36
C GLY A 214 -1.69 -3.15 3.48
N GLY A 215 -2.20 -3.52 2.30
CA GLY A 215 -1.47 -4.31 1.30
C GLY A 215 -0.61 -3.46 0.37
N LEU A 216 0.12 -4.12 -0.55
CA LEU A 216 1.04 -3.46 -1.50
C LEU A 216 0.37 -2.35 -2.34
N ARG A 217 -0.94 -2.41 -2.54
CA ARG A 217 -1.69 -1.37 -3.24
C ARG A 217 -1.66 -0.02 -2.51
N ASP A 218 -1.62 -0.02 -1.18
CA ASP A 218 -1.50 1.21 -0.39
C ASP A 218 -0.14 1.89 -0.61
N LEU A 219 0.94 1.11 -0.73
CA LEU A 219 2.25 1.61 -1.14
C LEU A 219 2.20 2.23 -2.54
N HIS A 220 1.54 1.55 -3.48
CA HIS A 220 1.41 2.08 -4.85
C HIS A 220 0.64 3.40 -4.88
N TYR A 221 -0.40 3.57 -4.05
CA TYR A 221 -1.10 4.86 -3.94
C TYR A 221 -0.17 6.00 -3.49
N VAL A 222 0.72 5.76 -2.52
CA VAL A 222 1.72 6.76 -2.10
C VAL A 222 2.62 7.14 -3.28
N SER A 223 3.13 6.15 -4.02
CA SER A 223 4.00 6.35 -5.18
C SER A 223 3.29 7.09 -6.31
N TRP A 224 2.07 6.67 -6.67
CA TRP A 224 1.30 7.28 -7.75
C TRP A 224 0.90 8.73 -7.45
N LEU A 225 0.42 8.98 -6.24
CA LEU A 225 0.02 10.32 -5.81
C LEU A 225 1.24 11.23 -5.64
N GLY A 226 2.37 10.68 -5.14
CA GLY A 226 3.63 11.38 -5.08
C GLY A 226 4.13 11.82 -6.44
N ARG A 227 4.06 10.92 -7.43
CA ARG A 227 4.43 11.25 -8.82
C ARG A 227 3.48 12.25 -9.46
N ALA A 228 2.17 12.07 -9.29
CA ALA A 228 1.18 12.95 -9.90
C ALA A 228 1.21 14.38 -9.33
N CYS A 229 1.30 14.51 -8.00
CA CYS A 229 1.19 15.80 -7.33
C CYS A 229 2.53 16.55 -7.22
N TYR A 230 3.64 15.81 -7.11
CA TYR A 230 4.97 16.38 -6.85
C TYR A 230 6.01 16.02 -7.91
N GLY A 231 5.71 15.10 -8.84
CA GLY A 231 6.67 14.62 -9.84
C GLY A 231 7.74 13.69 -9.27
N ALA A 232 7.58 13.21 -8.04
CA ALA A 232 8.56 12.31 -7.40
C ALA A 232 8.51 10.92 -8.03
N LYS A 233 9.68 10.36 -8.37
CA LYS A 233 9.80 9.06 -9.03
C LYS A 233 10.04 7.91 -8.05
N SER A 234 10.41 8.20 -6.79
CA SER A 234 10.68 7.21 -5.76
C SER A 234 10.24 7.68 -4.37
N LEU A 235 10.20 6.75 -3.40
CA LEU A 235 9.97 7.07 -1.98
C LEU A 235 11.12 7.91 -1.41
N ASP A 236 12.34 7.69 -1.89
CA ASP A 236 13.51 8.47 -1.47
C ASP A 236 13.37 9.93 -1.91
N GLU A 237 12.98 10.19 -3.16
CA GLU A 237 12.69 11.55 -3.61
C GLU A 237 11.55 12.22 -2.80
N LEU A 238 10.54 11.47 -2.35
CA LEU A 238 9.51 12.00 -1.46
C LEU A 238 10.08 12.38 -0.10
N ALA A 239 10.98 11.57 0.45
CA ALA A 239 11.66 11.85 1.71
C ALA A 239 12.62 13.03 1.61
N ASP A 240 13.44 13.10 0.57
CA ASP A 240 14.38 14.19 0.30
C ASP A 240 13.67 15.54 0.16
N ARG A 241 12.44 15.53 -0.36
CA ARG A 241 11.60 16.74 -0.45
C ARG A 241 10.80 17.03 0.82
N GLY A 242 11.02 16.28 1.91
CA GLY A 242 10.30 16.44 3.18
C GLY A 242 8.81 16.06 3.13
N LEU A 243 8.39 15.30 2.10
CA LEU A 243 7.01 14.85 1.94
C LEU A 243 6.73 13.55 2.71
N LEU A 244 7.78 12.81 3.03
CA LEU A 244 7.79 11.68 3.96
C LEU A 244 8.85 11.94 5.04
N THR A 245 8.56 11.56 6.27
CA THR A 245 9.57 11.52 7.33
C THR A 245 10.50 10.31 7.15
N ALA A 246 11.66 10.32 7.81
CA ALA A 246 12.59 9.19 7.78
C ALA A 246 11.95 7.90 8.34
N SER A 247 11.06 8.01 9.36
CA SER A 247 10.33 6.86 9.89
C SER A 247 9.29 6.35 8.90
N GLU A 248 8.52 7.24 8.27
CA GLU A 248 7.53 6.86 7.27
C GLU A 248 8.17 6.17 6.05
N ARG A 249 9.32 6.66 5.60
CA ARG A 249 10.09 6.00 4.53
C ARG A 249 10.53 4.59 4.94
N ARG A 250 11.03 4.43 6.18
CA ARG A 250 11.42 3.11 6.70
C ARG A 250 10.23 2.15 6.75
N ASP A 251 9.08 2.59 7.30
CA ASP A 251 7.86 1.78 7.40
C ASP A 251 7.40 1.29 6.02
N LEU A 252 7.38 2.19 5.02
CA LEU A 252 7.01 1.85 3.64
C LEU A 252 8.01 0.88 3.00
N THR A 253 9.30 1.06 3.25
CA THR A 253 10.36 0.21 2.69
C THR A 253 10.34 -1.18 3.33
N GLU A 254 10.21 -1.28 4.66
CA GLU A 254 10.08 -2.54 5.39
C GLU A 254 8.84 -3.32 4.94
N ALA A 255 7.69 -2.64 4.85
CA ALA A 255 6.46 -3.28 4.39
C ALA A 255 6.58 -3.79 2.94
N ARG A 256 7.18 -3.00 2.04
CA ARG A 256 7.42 -3.42 0.64
C ARG A 256 8.28 -4.68 0.59
N GLU A 257 9.35 -4.73 1.38
CA GLU A 257 10.27 -5.85 1.39
C GLU A 257 9.59 -7.12 1.90
N VAL A 258 8.96 -7.07 3.07
CA VAL A 258 8.33 -8.25 3.68
C VAL A 258 7.13 -8.74 2.88
N LEU A 259 6.23 -7.84 2.44
CA LEU A 259 5.09 -8.22 1.59
C LEU A 259 5.57 -8.73 0.22
N GLY A 260 6.70 -8.22 -0.28
CA GLY A 260 7.37 -8.69 -1.48
C GLY A 260 7.87 -10.12 -1.33
N VAL A 261 8.51 -10.47 -0.21
CA VAL A 261 8.93 -11.85 0.11
C VAL A 261 7.73 -12.78 0.16
N ILE A 262 6.70 -12.41 0.92
CA ILE A 262 5.47 -13.21 1.07
C ILE A 262 4.85 -13.50 -0.31
N ARG A 263 4.63 -12.46 -1.12
CA ARG A 263 4.01 -12.57 -2.43
C ARG A 263 4.83 -13.42 -3.41
N THR A 264 6.14 -13.21 -3.39
CA THR A 264 7.08 -13.96 -4.25
C THR A 264 7.02 -15.44 -3.92
N GLU A 265 7.09 -15.79 -2.65
CA GLU A 265 7.06 -17.17 -2.19
C GLU A 265 5.70 -17.84 -2.45
N MET A 266 4.59 -17.14 -2.26
CA MET A 266 3.26 -17.64 -2.63
C MET A 266 3.18 -17.95 -4.12
N HIS A 267 3.67 -17.07 -4.99
CA HIS A 267 3.66 -17.28 -6.44
C HIS A 267 4.59 -18.42 -6.88
N PHE A 268 5.77 -18.57 -6.27
CA PHE A 268 6.66 -19.70 -6.55
C PHE A 268 6.05 -21.02 -6.12
N HIS A 269 5.43 -21.06 -4.94
CA HIS A 269 4.80 -22.28 -4.43
C HIS A 269 3.58 -22.70 -5.26
N ALA A 270 2.70 -21.76 -5.56
CA ALA A 270 1.47 -22.05 -6.31
C ALA A 270 1.68 -22.25 -7.82
N GLY A 271 2.83 -21.81 -8.36
CA GLY A 271 3.09 -21.78 -9.82
C GLY A 271 2.16 -20.86 -10.62
N LYS A 272 1.32 -20.09 -9.95
CA LYS A 272 0.35 -19.13 -10.52
C LYS A 272 0.17 -17.91 -9.64
N ALA A 273 -0.48 -16.87 -10.21
CA ALA A 273 -0.85 -15.69 -9.44
C ALA A 273 -1.89 -16.03 -8.36
N GLY A 274 -1.65 -15.58 -7.13
CA GLY A 274 -2.56 -15.71 -6.01
C GLY A 274 -2.08 -14.82 -4.88
N ASP A 275 -2.90 -13.86 -4.47
CA ASP A 275 -2.51 -12.83 -3.51
C ASP A 275 -3.28 -12.96 -2.18
N VAL A 276 -4.16 -13.99 -2.01
CA VAL A 276 -4.88 -14.26 -0.77
C VAL A 276 -4.03 -15.13 0.15
N LEU A 277 -3.71 -14.61 1.32
CA LEU A 277 -2.93 -15.28 2.36
C LEU A 277 -3.86 -16.20 3.18
N THR A 278 -4.17 -17.37 2.61
CA THR A 278 -5.02 -18.39 3.23
C THR A 278 -4.38 -18.98 4.49
N PHE A 279 -5.18 -19.62 5.35
CA PHE A 279 -4.66 -20.28 6.57
C PHE A 279 -3.52 -21.25 6.27
N ASP A 280 -3.63 -22.07 5.22
CA ASP A 280 -2.59 -23.01 4.83
C ASP A 280 -1.31 -22.29 4.41
N GLU A 281 -1.43 -21.20 3.63
CA GLU A 281 -0.29 -20.38 3.25
C GLU A 281 0.35 -19.67 4.46
N GLN A 282 -0.44 -19.24 5.45
CA GLN A 282 0.08 -18.65 6.69
C GLN A 282 0.96 -19.63 7.45
N VAL A 283 0.51 -20.88 7.63
CA VAL A 283 1.29 -21.93 8.31
C VAL A 283 2.57 -22.26 7.54
N ARG A 284 2.46 -22.40 6.21
CA ARG A 284 3.59 -22.67 5.32
C ARG A 284 4.63 -21.55 5.36
N LEU A 285 4.17 -20.31 5.22
CA LEU A 285 5.04 -19.12 5.22
C LEU A 285 5.67 -18.85 6.57
N ALA A 286 4.96 -19.10 7.68
CA ALA A 286 5.55 -19.01 9.02
C ALA A 286 6.78 -19.93 9.14
N ARG A 287 6.67 -21.19 8.69
CA ARG A 287 7.79 -22.13 8.66
C ARG A 287 8.90 -21.69 7.71
N PHE A 288 8.55 -21.27 6.49
CA PHE A 288 9.51 -20.76 5.51
C PHE A 288 10.31 -19.56 6.05
N LEU A 289 9.66 -18.65 6.78
CA LEU A 289 10.29 -17.47 7.37
C LEU A 289 11.00 -17.75 8.71
N GLY A 290 10.90 -18.97 9.26
CA GLY A 290 11.60 -19.37 10.49
C GLY A 290 10.88 -18.95 11.77
N TYR A 291 9.56 -18.76 11.73
CA TYR A 291 8.76 -18.55 12.94
C TYR A 291 8.49 -19.90 13.64
N GLU A 292 9.08 -20.07 14.79
CA GLU A 292 8.92 -21.26 15.63
C GLU A 292 7.82 -21.06 16.67
N ASP A 293 7.19 -22.17 17.08
CA ASP A 293 6.24 -22.17 18.19
C ASP A 293 6.95 -21.83 19.50
N ARG A 294 6.24 -21.11 20.37
CA ARG A 294 6.65 -20.80 21.75
C ARG A 294 5.56 -21.25 22.71
N PRO A 295 5.85 -21.42 24.01
CA PRO A 295 4.80 -21.64 25.00
C PRO A 295 3.70 -20.59 24.86
N HIS A 296 2.46 -21.04 24.64
CA HIS A 296 1.26 -20.22 24.50
C HIS A 296 1.16 -19.33 23.24
N LEU A 297 2.07 -19.48 22.23
CA LEU A 297 2.01 -18.67 21.01
C LEU A 297 2.61 -19.44 19.82
N LEU A 298 1.77 -19.80 18.86
CA LEU A 298 2.19 -20.53 17.66
C LEU A 298 3.07 -19.67 16.74
N GLY A 299 3.96 -20.31 15.99
CA GLY A 299 4.79 -19.63 14.99
C GLY A 299 3.96 -18.88 13.95
N VAL A 300 2.83 -19.46 13.52
CA VAL A 300 1.91 -18.80 12.60
C VAL A 300 1.24 -17.56 13.21
N GLU A 301 0.94 -17.56 14.49
CA GLU A 301 0.38 -16.39 15.17
C GLU A 301 1.42 -15.27 15.27
N ARG A 302 2.68 -15.61 15.56
CA ARG A 302 3.81 -14.67 15.55
C ARG A 302 4.04 -14.05 14.15
N PHE A 303 3.97 -14.87 13.11
CA PHE A 303 4.05 -14.41 11.73
C PHE A 303 2.92 -13.42 11.41
N MET A 304 1.68 -13.76 11.76
CA MET A 304 0.53 -12.89 11.50
C MET A 304 0.55 -11.61 12.34
N GLN A 305 1.05 -11.63 13.57
CA GLN A 305 1.29 -10.41 14.34
C GLN A 305 2.25 -9.45 13.61
N GLN A 306 3.35 -9.98 13.06
CA GLN A 306 4.30 -9.19 12.27
C GLN A 306 3.63 -8.66 11.00
N TYR A 307 2.84 -9.48 10.30
CA TYR A 307 2.07 -9.07 9.13
C TYR A 307 1.13 -7.89 9.46
N TYR A 308 0.33 -8.01 10.53
CA TYR A 308 -0.60 -6.95 10.93
C TYR A 308 0.10 -5.67 11.37
N ARG A 309 1.25 -5.79 12.06
CA ARG A 309 2.08 -4.63 12.40
C ARG A 309 2.51 -3.86 11.15
N LEU A 310 3.02 -4.55 10.14
CA LEU A 310 3.48 -3.95 8.89
C LEU A 310 2.33 -3.37 8.07
N SER A 311 1.24 -4.10 7.92
CA SER A 311 0.04 -3.63 7.21
C SER A 311 -0.57 -2.40 7.87
N THR A 312 -0.58 -2.34 9.20
CA THR A 312 -1.05 -1.17 9.95
C THR A 312 -0.13 0.03 9.73
N ALA A 313 1.18 -0.15 9.82
CA ALA A 313 2.17 0.91 9.59
C ALA A 313 2.07 1.46 8.15
N LEU A 314 1.98 0.57 7.16
CA LEU A 314 1.81 0.93 5.76
C LEU A 314 0.53 1.73 5.52
N HIS A 315 -0.60 1.24 6.04
CA HIS A 315 -1.88 1.92 5.92
C HIS A 315 -1.86 3.31 6.57
N GLN A 316 -1.40 3.41 7.82
CA GLN A 316 -1.35 4.69 8.55
C GLN A 316 -0.42 5.71 7.86
N THR A 317 0.72 5.26 7.36
CA THR A 317 1.64 6.11 6.60
C THR A 317 1.00 6.61 5.30
N GLY A 318 0.32 5.72 4.56
CA GLY A 318 -0.46 6.10 3.38
C GLY A 318 -1.54 7.14 3.68
N GLU A 319 -2.31 6.94 4.78
CA GLU A 319 -3.31 7.91 5.24
C GLU A 319 -2.70 9.27 5.57
N ARG A 320 -1.59 9.31 6.32
CA ARG A 320 -0.89 10.56 6.65
C ARG A 320 -0.42 11.29 5.39
N PHE A 321 0.15 10.57 4.44
CA PHE A 321 0.59 11.13 3.16
C PHE A 321 -0.59 11.71 2.36
N ILE A 322 -1.69 10.96 2.21
CA ILE A 322 -2.90 11.41 1.49
C ILE A 322 -3.49 12.67 2.15
N ARG A 323 -3.56 12.73 3.48
CA ARG A 323 -4.04 13.92 4.19
C ARG A 323 -3.19 15.15 3.94
N ARG A 324 -1.86 15.00 3.81
CA ARG A 324 -0.99 16.13 3.42
C ARG A 324 -1.34 16.67 2.04
N LEU A 325 -1.70 15.79 1.10
CA LEU A 325 -2.16 16.18 -0.25
C LEU A 325 -3.51 16.89 -0.25
N GLN A 326 -4.41 16.52 0.67
CA GLN A 326 -5.76 17.07 0.78
C GLN A 326 -5.86 18.34 1.62
N ARG A 327 -4.73 18.90 2.11
CA ARG A 327 -4.75 20.11 2.96
C ARG A 327 -5.62 21.18 2.36
N PRO A 328 -6.60 21.71 3.10
CA PRO A 328 -7.54 22.72 2.59
C PRO A 328 -6.80 23.99 2.23
N THR A 329 -7.22 24.60 1.13
CA THR A 329 -6.82 25.96 0.73
C THR A 329 -7.08 26.95 1.87
N VAL A 330 -6.30 28.03 1.92
CA VAL A 330 -6.37 29.10 2.94
C VAL A 330 -7.81 29.58 3.21
N TRP A 331 -8.65 29.64 2.17
CA TRP A 331 -10.07 30.00 2.28
C TRP A 331 -10.90 29.04 3.15
N ARG A 332 -10.66 27.74 3.05
CA ARG A 332 -11.40 26.75 3.87
C ARG A 332 -10.95 26.79 5.32
N ARG A 333 -9.70 27.21 5.60
CA ARG A 333 -9.19 27.46 6.96
C ARG A 333 -9.88 28.67 7.59
N LEU A 334 -10.13 29.72 6.82
CA LEU A 334 -10.80 30.94 7.30
C LEU A 334 -12.28 30.68 7.66
N THR A 335 -13.01 29.91 6.84
CA THR A 335 -14.42 29.57 7.13
C THR A 335 -14.57 28.64 8.34
N THR A 336 -13.60 27.75 8.59
CA THR A 336 -13.62 26.87 9.77
C THR A 336 -13.27 27.62 11.07
N ALA A 337 -12.50 28.69 10.97
CA ALA A 337 -12.14 29.53 12.13
C ALA A 337 -13.34 30.29 12.73
N VAL A 338 -14.34 30.63 11.92
CA VAL A 338 -15.51 31.41 12.37
C VAL A 338 -16.45 30.58 13.30
N THR A 339 -16.42 29.25 13.23
CA THR A 339 -17.27 28.34 14.04
C THR A 339 -16.50 27.60 15.12
N ALA A 340 -15.24 27.94 15.33
CA ALA A 340 -14.35 27.26 16.25
C ALA A 340 -14.59 27.71 17.68
N ARG A 341 -14.87 26.79 18.60
CA ARG A 341 -14.96 27.02 20.05
C ARG A 341 -13.74 26.44 20.74
N GLU A 342 -13.03 27.24 21.52
CA GLU A 342 -11.94 26.76 22.38
C GLU A 342 -12.50 25.99 23.57
N VAL A 343 -11.93 24.84 23.87
CA VAL A 343 -12.25 24.01 25.04
C VAL A 343 -10.95 23.58 25.71
N GLU A 344 -10.90 23.69 27.04
CA GLU A 344 -9.74 23.28 27.85
C GLU A 344 -8.41 23.95 27.42
N THR A 345 -8.47 25.19 26.99
CA THR A 345 -7.32 26.01 26.55
C THR A 345 -6.43 25.42 25.45
N VAL A 346 -6.47 24.10 25.21
CA VAL A 346 -5.61 23.36 24.27
C VAL A 346 -6.36 22.92 23.02
N PHE A 347 -7.67 22.66 23.12
CA PHE A 347 -8.46 22.07 22.06
C PHE A 347 -9.38 23.09 21.37
N VAL A 348 -9.64 22.84 20.11
CA VAL A 348 -10.63 23.56 19.32
C VAL A 348 -11.66 22.56 18.80
N VAL A 349 -12.92 22.81 19.13
CA VAL A 349 -14.07 22.04 18.67
C VAL A 349 -14.70 22.80 17.50
N THR A 350 -14.82 22.11 16.37
CA THR A 350 -15.52 22.58 15.18
C THR A 350 -16.79 21.75 14.96
N ARG A 351 -17.56 22.10 13.93
CA ARG A 351 -18.72 21.26 13.53
C ARG A 351 -18.29 19.86 13.12
N ASP A 352 -17.08 19.67 12.62
CA ASP A 352 -16.61 18.45 11.99
C ASP A 352 -15.76 17.60 12.93
N ALA A 353 -14.98 18.20 13.83
CA ALA A 353 -14.02 17.46 14.68
C ALA A 353 -13.46 18.30 15.85
N VAL A 354 -12.84 17.60 16.81
CA VAL A 354 -11.97 18.17 17.85
C VAL A 354 -10.52 18.15 17.35
N SER A 355 -9.81 19.28 17.45
CA SER A 355 -8.46 19.45 16.95
C SER A 355 -7.56 20.16 17.95
N VAL A 356 -6.23 20.06 17.74
CA VAL A 356 -5.21 20.82 18.44
C VAL A 356 -4.62 21.85 17.45
N PRO A 357 -4.81 23.15 17.65
CA PRO A 357 -4.24 24.18 16.79
C PRO A 357 -2.71 24.15 16.82
N ASP A 358 -2.06 24.53 15.72
CA ASP A 358 -0.59 24.55 15.62
C ASP A 358 0.07 25.38 16.76
N ARG A 359 -0.55 26.51 17.14
CA ARG A 359 -0.11 27.37 18.25
C ARG A 359 -0.13 26.68 19.63
N ARG A 360 -0.91 25.60 19.78
CA ARG A 360 -1.07 24.85 21.04
C ARG A 360 -0.34 23.49 21.04
N ARG A 361 0.31 23.15 19.92
CA ARG A 361 1.01 21.88 19.75
C ARG A 361 2.07 21.63 20.82
N ALA A 362 2.87 22.65 21.16
CA ALA A 362 3.90 22.53 22.20
C ALA A 362 3.27 22.28 23.59
N ALA A 363 2.18 22.98 23.93
CA ALA A 363 1.46 22.80 25.19
C ALA A 363 0.83 21.39 25.27
N PHE A 364 0.25 20.89 24.18
CA PHE A 364 -0.29 19.52 24.11
C PHE A 364 0.80 18.46 24.35
N LEU A 365 1.97 18.62 23.75
CA LEU A 365 3.10 17.68 23.90
C LEU A 365 3.76 17.74 25.28
N ALA A 366 3.67 18.89 25.95
CA ALA A 366 4.23 19.09 27.29
C ALA A 366 3.33 18.52 28.41
N ASP A 367 2.05 18.31 28.15
CA ASP A 367 1.11 17.73 29.13
C ASP A 367 0.83 16.26 28.81
N PRO A 368 1.39 15.32 29.59
CA PRO A 368 1.14 13.89 29.38
C PRO A 368 -0.35 13.49 29.43
N GLY A 369 -1.17 14.22 30.19
CA GLY A 369 -2.62 13.98 30.32
C GLY A 369 -3.45 14.49 29.16
N ALA A 370 -2.89 15.35 28.31
CA ALA A 370 -3.62 15.99 27.22
C ALA A 370 -4.14 14.99 26.19
N VAL A 371 -3.45 13.85 25.98
CA VAL A 371 -3.90 12.81 25.05
C VAL A 371 -5.20 12.19 25.51
N LEU A 372 -5.33 11.82 26.80
CA LEU A 372 -6.57 11.27 27.35
C LEU A 372 -7.69 12.33 27.35
N THR A 373 -7.35 13.58 27.69
CA THR A 373 -8.29 14.71 27.66
C THR A 373 -8.84 14.97 26.26
N LEU A 374 -8.01 14.81 25.20
CA LEU A 374 -8.46 14.92 23.80
C LEU A 374 -9.63 13.97 23.50
N PHE A 375 -9.52 12.71 23.92
CA PHE A 375 -10.54 11.70 23.69
C PHE A 375 -11.79 11.97 24.57
N ALA A 376 -11.61 12.41 25.82
CA ALA A 376 -12.70 12.78 26.68
C ALA A 376 -13.52 13.96 26.12
N VAL A 377 -12.85 15.00 25.63
CA VAL A 377 -13.50 16.15 24.98
C VAL A 377 -14.22 15.71 23.72
N ALA A 378 -13.60 14.87 22.88
CA ALA A 378 -14.21 14.38 21.65
C ALA A 378 -15.49 13.59 21.93
N GLN A 379 -15.46 12.72 22.92
CA GLN A 379 -16.62 11.92 23.35
C GLN A 379 -17.72 12.82 23.92
N ALA A 380 -17.40 13.72 24.84
CA ALA A 380 -18.36 14.64 25.46
C ALA A 380 -19.04 15.56 24.43
N GLN A 381 -18.33 15.96 23.39
CA GLN A 381 -18.86 16.79 22.30
C GLN A 381 -19.56 15.98 21.19
N GLY A 382 -19.53 14.65 21.25
CA GLY A 382 -20.07 13.77 20.20
C GLY A 382 -19.40 13.99 18.84
N ARG A 383 -18.13 14.39 18.81
CA ARG A 383 -17.37 14.74 17.59
C ARG A 383 -16.16 13.82 17.44
N PRO A 384 -15.78 13.46 16.19
CA PRO A 384 -14.55 12.73 15.96
C PRO A 384 -13.33 13.60 16.33
N VAL A 385 -12.23 12.96 16.68
CA VAL A 385 -10.93 13.60 16.79
C VAL A 385 -10.39 13.87 15.38
N ALA A 386 -9.91 15.09 15.14
CA ALA A 386 -9.26 15.43 13.89
C ALA A 386 -8.01 14.57 13.68
N GLU A 387 -7.76 14.11 12.47
CA GLU A 387 -6.63 13.24 12.14
C GLU A 387 -5.27 13.87 12.50
N SER A 388 -5.13 15.20 12.36
CA SER A 388 -3.92 15.91 12.81
C SER A 388 -3.70 15.83 14.33
N ALA A 389 -4.79 15.76 15.10
CA ALA A 389 -4.71 15.59 16.55
C ALA A 389 -4.43 14.13 16.92
N LEU A 390 -4.94 13.15 16.15
CA LEU A 390 -4.56 11.74 16.30
C LEU A 390 -3.07 11.51 15.97
N ASP A 391 -2.55 12.12 14.90
CA ASP A 391 -1.12 12.07 14.57
C ASP A 391 -0.26 12.68 15.70
N LEU A 392 -0.72 13.78 16.29
CA LEU A 392 -0.04 14.42 17.39
C LEU A 392 -0.09 13.56 18.67
N ALA A 393 -1.23 12.94 18.95
CA ALA A 393 -1.40 12.00 20.07
C ALA A 393 -0.49 10.77 19.89
N HIS A 394 -0.44 10.19 18.69
CA HIS A 394 0.47 9.09 18.38
C HIS A 394 1.94 9.50 18.58
N HIS A 395 2.32 10.69 18.15
CA HIS A 395 3.68 11.21 18.35
C HIS A 395 4.00 11.38 19.85
N ALA A 396 3.06 11.92 20.64
CA ALA A 396 3.23 12.09 22.08
C ALA A 396 3.44 10.74 22.81
N LEU A 397 2.84 9.67 22.31
CA LEU A 397 2.92 8.31 22.87
C LEU A 397 4.12 7.50 22.36
N SER A 398 4.84 7.97 21.35
CA SER A 398 5.93 7.21 20.70
C SER A 398 7.18 7.06 21.59
N GLY A 399 7.26 7.79 22.69
CA GLY A 399 8.34 7.67 23.68
C GLY A 399 8.23 6.46 24.61
N GLY A 400 7.20 5.64 24.48
CA GLY A 400 6.90 4.50 25.34
C GLY A 400 6.02 4.85 26.54
N PRO A 401 5.74 3.88 27.43
CA PRO A 401 4.87 4.08 28.57
C PRO A 401 5.39 5.17 29.50
N SER A 402 4.52 6.14 29.79
CA SER A 402 4.85 7.23 30.70
C SER A 402 4.29 6.96 32.11
N PRO A 403 4.99 7.32 33.21
CA PRO A 403 4.53 7.08 34.58
C PRO A 403 3.12 7.62 34.90
N TRP A 404 2.69 8.67 34.19
CA TRP A 404 1.38 9.26 34.37
C TRP A 404 0.23 8.31 33.98
N LEU A 405 0.47 7.34 33.09
CA LEU A 405 -0.53 6.34 32.67
C LEU A 405 -0.93 5.39 33.82
N ALA A 406 0.03 5.08 34.70
CA ALA A 406 -0.23 4.24 35.87
C ALA A 406 -0.82 5.05 37.07
N ALA A 407 -0.90 6.38 36.95
CA ALA A 407 -1.42 7.21 38.01
C ALA A 407 -2.92 6.91 38.28
N PRO A 408 -3.34 6.78 39.53
CA PRO A 408 -4.76 6.50 39.90
C PRO A 408 -5.76 7.49 39.28
N GLU A 409 -5.36 8.72 39.13
CA GLU A 409 -6.17 9.78 38.51
C GLU A 409 -6.41 9.52 37.03
N THR A 410 -5.38 9.09 36.28
CA THR A 410 -5.49 8.73 34.85
C THR A 410 -6.42 7.54 34.66
N GLN A 411 -6.29 6.53 35.52
CA GLN A 411 -7.18 5.36 35.48
C GLN A 411 -8.62 5.74 35.79
N ARG A 412 -8.86 6.57 36.81
CA ARG A 412 -10.21 7.07 37.12
C ARG A 412 -10.81 7.83 35.93
N ARG A 413 -10.05 8.73 35.29
CA ARG A 413 -10.49 9.46 34.10
C ARG A 413 -10.79 8.54 32.91
N PHE A 414 -9.98 7.52 32.73
CA PHE A 414 -10.20 6.52 31.70
C PHE A 414 -11.50 5.75 31.94
N PHE A 415 -11.71 5.22 33.14
CA PHE A 415 -12.95 4.52 33.47
C PHE A 415 -14.18 5.41 33.44
N HIS A 416 -14.03 6.72 33.68
CA HIS A 416 -15.14 7.66 33.59
C HIS A 416 -15.70 7.79 32.17
N LEU A 417 -14.88 7.51 31.13
CA LEU A 417 -15.33 7.48 29.74
C LEU A 417 -16.39 6.41 29.49
N PHE A 418 -16.38 5.31 30.24
CA PHE A 418 -17.36 4.23 30.08
C PHE A 418 -18.76 4.63 30.55
N ALA A 419 -18.89 5.66 31.38
CA ALA A 419 -20.16 6.19 31.81
C ALA A 419 -20.90 7.02 30.76
N SER A 420 -20.19 7.38 29.67
CA SER A 420 -20.71 8.29 28.62
C SER A 420 -20.96 7.57 27.31
N PRO A 421 -21.97 7.97 26.53
CA PRO A 421 -22.21 7.42 25.19
C PRO A 421 -21.00 7.55 24.28
N GLY A 422 -20.83 6.61 23.34
CA GLY A 422 -19.79 6.67 22.32
C GLY A 422 -18.44 6.06 22.71
N ILE A 423 -18.39 5.35 23.87
CA ILE A 423 -17.15 4.72 24.37
C ILE A 423 -16.52 3.77 23.34
N GLY A 424 -17.30 3.00 22.59
CA GLY A 424 -16.77 2.07 21.57
C GLY A 424 -15.90 2.79 20.53
N ARG A 425 -16.39 3.90 19.98
CA ARG A 425 -15.58 4.74 19.04
C ARG A 425 -14.37 5.36 19.72
N THR A 426 -14.51 5.76 20.97
CA THR A 426 -13.39 6.35 21.72
C THR A 426 -12.29 5.34 21.94
N LEU A 427 -12.61 4.11 22.35
CA LEU A 427 -11.65 3.03 22.50
C LEU A 427 -10.97 2.64 21.19
N GLU A 428 -11.73 2.61 20.07
CA GLU A 428 -11.15 2.36 18.75
C GLU A 428 -10.13 3.43 18.35
N MET A 429 -10.42 4.70 18.58
CA MET A 429 -9.49 5.80 18.35
C MET A 429 -8.26 5.75 19.28
N MET A 430 -8.45 5.41 20.56
CA MET A 430 -7.37 5.24 21.53
C MET A 430 -6.46 4.07 21.14
N HIS A 431 -7.03 2.94 20.73
CA HIS A 431 -6.29 1.80 20.19
C HIS A 431 -5.48 2.18 18.93
N ARG A 432 -6.08 2.95 18.03
CA ARG A 432 -5.42 3.41 16.80
C ARG A 432 -4.16 4.23 17.06
N VAL A 433 -4.12 5.04 18.12
CA VAL A 433 -2.93 5.83 18.47
C VAL A 433 -2.00 5.13 19.46
N GLY A 434 -2.38 3.96 19.99
CA GLY A 434 -1.57 3.19 20.93
C GLY A 434 -1.76 3.62 22.40
N LEU A 435 -2.76 4.43 22.71
CA LEU A 435 -3.04 4.85 24.09
C LEU A 435 -3.68 3.73 24.92
N LEU A 436 -4.58 2.95 24.31
CA LEU A 436 -5.29 1.89 24.99
C LEU A 436 -4.35 0.83 25.56
N GLU A 437 -3.35 0.44 24.79
CA GLU A 437 -2.34 -0.54 25.16
C GLU A 437 -1.39 -0.04 26.25
N GLN A 438 -1.24 1.27 26.36
CA GLN A 438 -0.43 1.86 27.42
C GLN A 438 -1.20 2.01 28.73
N ILE A 439 -2.52 2.24 28.66
CA ILE A 439 -3.39 2.30 29.85
C ILE A 439 -3.72 0.91 30.37
N LEU A 440 -3.92 -0.06 29.46
CA LEU A 440 -4.22 -1.47 29.74
C LEU A 440 -3.13 -2.34 29.15
N PRO A 441 -2.03 -2.61 29.88
CA PRO A 441 -0.90 -3.39 29.36
C PRO A 441 -1.29 -4.81 28.92
N GLU A 442 -2.31 -5.41 29.54
CA GLU A 442 -2.87 -6.71 29.19
C GLU A 442 -3.46 -6.69 27.77
N PHE A 443 -4.06 -5.56 27.38
CA PHE A 443 -4.60 -5.38 26.04
C PHE A 443 -3.50 -5.27 24.97
N ALA A 444 -2.29 -4.84 25.35
CA ALA A 444 -1.14 -4.85 24.45
C ALA A 444 -0.79 -6.27 23.98
N SER A 445 -0.97 -7.27 24.84
CA SER A 445 -0.74 -8.69 24.51
C SER A 445 -1.75 -9.22 23.48
N ALA A 446 -2.94 -8.65 23.44
CA ALA A 446 -4.00 -9.01 22.50
C ALA A 446 -3.85 -8.31 21.12
N LYS A 447 -2.98 -7.31 21.02
CA LYS A 447 -2.82 -6.50 19.80
C LYS A 447 -2.34 -7.33 18.62
N GLY A 448 -3.17 -7.38 17.58
CA GLY A 448 -2.89 -8.18 16.40
C GLY A 448 -2.81 -9.69 16.68
N LEU A 449 -3.23 -10.15 17.86
CA LEU A 449 -3.28 -11.56 18.20
C LEU A 449 -4.42 -12.21 17.43
N MET A 450 -4.06 -13.14 16.56
CA MET A 450 -4.98 -14.01 15.88
C MET A 450 -5.07 -15.33 16.64
N GLN A 451 -6.24 -15.74 17.08
CA GLN A 451 -6.45 -17.13 17.46
C GLN A 451 -6.59 -17.94 16.16
N PHE A 452 -5.64 -18.85 15.94
CA PHE A 452 -5.62 -19.67 14.72
C PHE A 452 -6.74 -20.73 14.76
N ASN A 453 -7.98 -20.27 14.55
CA ASN A 453 -9.13 -21.13 14.39
C ASN A 453 -10.11 -20.50 13.37
N GLN A 454 -10.95 -21.34 12.74
CA GLN A 454 -11.84 -20.94 11.65
C GLN A 454 -13.11 -20.16 12.11
N TYR A 455 -13.30 -19.94 13.42
CA TYR A 455 -14.52 -19.36 13.96
C TYR A 455 -14.47 -17.84 14.13
N HIS A 456 -13.29 -17.24 14.18
CA HIS A 456 -13.11 -15.80 14.39
C HIS A 456 -12.82 -15.09 13.06
N LYS A 457 -13.43 -13.92 12.86
CA LYS A 457 -13.22 -13.06 11.68
C LYS A 457 -12.20 -11.96 11.91
N TYR A 458 -11.82 -11.71 13.16
CA TYR A 458 -11.00 -10.59 13.58
C TYR A 458 -9.98 -11.04 14.62
N THR A 459 -8.90 -10.27 14.75
CA THR A 459 -7.95 -10.40 15.86
C THR A 459 -8.63 -10.13 17.21
N VAL A 460 -8.06 -10.64 18.28
CA VAL A 460 -8.62 -10.59 19.65
C VAL A 460 -8.91 -9.15 20.09
N ASP A 461 -7.99 -8.22 19.84
CA ASP A 461 -8.13 -6.80 20.11
C ASP A 461 -9.32 -6.17 19.37
N VAL A 462 -9.38 -6.36 18.04
CA VAL A 462 -10.48 -5.82 17.22
C VAL A 462 -11.82 -6.48 17.56
N HIS A 463 -11.83 -7.78 17.83
CA HIS A 463 -13.04 -8.48 18.28
C HIS A 463 -13.56 -7.89 19.60
N SER A 464 -12.66 -7.67 20.56
CA SER A 464 -13.01 -7.07 21.87
C SER A 464 -13.58 -5.66 21.72
N LEU A 465 -12.97 -4.80 20.89
CA LEU A 465 -13.47 -3.44 20.63
C LEU A 465 -14.84 -3.46 19.94
N ARG A 466 -15.05 -4.38 18.99
CA ARG A 466 -16.36 -4.56 18.34
C ARG A 466 -17.42 -5.09 19.28
N ALA A 467 -17.07 -5.97 20.21
CA ALA A 467 -17.99 -6.44 21.25
C ALA A 467 -18.45 -5.29 22.13
N VAL A 468 -17.54 -4.40 22.57
CA VAL A 468 -17.90 -3.18 23.31
C VAL A 468 -18.81 -2.28 22.48
N GLN A 469 -18.51 -2.04 21.21
CA GLN A 469 -19.37 -1.23 20.34
C GLN A 469 -20.75 -1.84 20.17
N ALA A 470 -20.85 -3.16 19.95
CA ALA A 470 -22.13 -3.87 19.86
C ALA A 470 -22.94 -3.79 21.18
N ALA A 471 -22.29 -3.89 22.33
CA ALA A 471 -22.93 -3.69 23.63
C ALA A 471 -23.48 -2.26 23.78
N CYS A 472 -22.74 -1.25 23.33
CA CYS A 472 -23.20 0.14 23.32
C CYS A 472 -24.42 0.34 22.40
N ASP A 473 -24.38 -0.25 21.21
CA ASP A 473 -25.48 -0.17 20.23
C ASP A 473 -26.75 -0.86 20.78
N LEU A 474 -26.60 -1.98 21.46
CA LEU A 474 -27.71 -2.65 22.18
C LEU A 474 -28.27 -1.79 23.32
N ALA A 475 -27.41 -1.12 24.09
CA ALA A 475 -27.84 -0.24 25.17
C ALA A 475 -28.66 0.97 24.68
N GLY A 476 -28.34 1.48 23.47
CA GLY A 476 -29.05 2.60 22.86
C GLY A 476 -30.19 2.21 21.90
N GLY A 477 -30.36 0.93 21.62
CA GLY A 477 -31.28 0.42 20.61
C GLY A 477 -32.72 0.22 21.15
N SER A 478 -33.67 0.02 20.20
CA SER A 478 -35.10 -0.23 20.52
C SER A 478 -35.60 -1.62 20.13
N GLY A 479 -34.71 -2.51 19.66
CA GLY A 479 -35.03 -3.85 19.20
C GLY A 479 -35.20 -4.85 20.35
N ARG A 480 -35.70 -6.06 20.03
CA ARG A 480 -35.96 -7.15 21.00
C ARG A 480 -34.72 -7.53 21.83
N LEU A 481 -33.55 -7.59 21.19
CA LEU A 481 -32.28 -7.86 21.88
C LEU A 481 -31.83 -6.68 22.77
N ALA A 482 -32.06 -5.45 22.33
CA ALA A 482 -31.79 -4.26 23.14
C ALA A 482 -32.66 -4.23 24.40
N GLY A 483 -33.96 -4.57 24.31
CA GLY A 483 -34.84 -4.69 25.44
C GLY A 483 -34.38 -5.74 26.46
N ALA A 484 -33.98 -6.93 25.98
CA ALA A 484 -33.45 -7.98 26.85
C ALA A 484 -32.13 -7.57 27.53
N TYR A 485 -31.22 -6.86 26.83
CA TYR A 485 -29.99 -6.34 27.40
C TYR A 485 -30.22 -5.26 28.46
N GLN A 486 -31.18 -4.35 28.22
CA GLN A 486 -31.56 -3.30 29.18
C GLN A 486 -32.19 -3.88 30.44
N ILE A 487 -33.05 -4.92 30.34
CA ILE A 487 -33.62 -5.65 31.45
C ILE A 487 -32.50 -6.31 32.26
N GLY A 488 -31.54 -6.97 31.65
CA GLY A 488 -30.40 -7.58 32.34
C GLY A 488 -29.56 -6.57 33.13
N ARG A 489 -29.33 -5.35 32.60
CA ARG A 489 -28.63 -4.26 33.31
C ARG A 489 -29.41 -3.72 34.52
N ALA A 490 -30.72 -3.78 34.51
CA ALA A 490 -31.51 -3.29 35.61
C ALA A 490 -31.52 -4.24 36.83
N HIS A 491 -30.99 -5.46 36.64
CA HIS A 491 -30.92 -6.50 37.68
C HIS A 491 -29.49 -6.75 38.23
N VAL A 492 -28.48 -6.00 37.75
CA VAL A 492 -27.11 -5.99 38.26
C VAL A 492 -26.81 -4.64 38.92
#